data_59244ef392f9c75c1b01e5297622d144
#
_entry.id   59244ef392f9c75c1b01e5297622d144
#
_cell.length_a   1.000
_cell.length_b   1.000
_cell.length_c   1.000
_cell.angle_alpha   90.00
_cell.angle_beta   90.00
_cell.angle_gamma   90.00
#
_symmetry.space_group_name_H-M   'P 1'
#
loop_
_entity.id
_entity.type
_entity.pdbx_description
1 polymer ?
#
loop_
_entity_poly.entity_id
_entity_poly.type
_entity_poly.pdbx_seq_one_letter_code
_entity_poly.pdbx_strand_id
1 'polypeptide(L)'
;MKTCDDDNSSKEIKVGKLNLVDLAGSERVSVTGATGKRLEESKKINQSLSCLGNVISALTDFKQRTHIPYRDSKLTRLLEDSLGGNCKTTMIAMISPAFDGYSESISTLKFATRAKKITNSAKINEDVD
;
A
#
# COMPACT_ATOMS: atom_id res chain seq x y z
N MET A 1 -2.35 -59.85 12.53
CA MET A 1 -2.14 -58.70 13.41
C MET A 1 -1.96 -57.51 12.49
N LYS A 2 -3.05 -56.77 12.24
CA LYS A 2 -3.03 -55.58 11.39
C LYS A 2 -2.91 -54.39 12.32
N THR A 3 -1.80 -53.68 12.28
CA THR A 3 -1.62 -52.37 12.91
C THR A 3 -2.31 -51.34 12.00
N CYS A 4 -3.41 -50.79 12.46
CA CYS A 4 -3.98 -49.60 11.89
C CYS A 4 -3.13 -48.41 12.36
N ASP A 5 -2.31 -47.86 11.50
CA ASP A 5 -1.73 -46.54 11.70
C ASP A 5 -2.82 -45.52 11.36
N ASP A 6 -3.46 -44.99 12.39
CA ASP A 6 -4.31 -43.81 12.34
C ASP A 6 -3.39 -42.61 12.10
N ASP A 7 -3.08 -42.35 10.82
CA ASP A 7 -2.41 -41.12 10.39
C ASP A 7 -3.44 -40.01 10.24
N ASN A 8 -4.00 -39.56 11.39
CA ASN A 8 -4.85 -38.41 11.50
C ASN A 8 -3.99 -37.13 11.64
N SER A 9 -3.08 -36.94 10.72
CA SER A 9 -2.39 -35.66 10.56
C SER A 9 -3.33 -34.73 9.84
N SER A 10 -4.02 -33.86 10.59
CA SER A 10 -4.74 -32.73 10.02
C SER A 10 -3.77 -31.97 9.11
N LYS A 11 -4.03 -31.96 7.80
CA LYS A 11 -3.22 -31.24 6.83
C LYS A 11 -3.44 -29.76 7.05
N GLU A 12 -2.45 -29.09 7.65
CA GLU A 12 -2.41 -27.65 7.72
C GLU A 12 -2.30 -27.06 6.30
N ILE A 13 -3.32 -26.36 5.86
CA ILE A 13 -3.33 -25.68 4.57
C ILE A 13 -2.85 -24.24 4.79
N LYS A 14 -1.72 -23.87 4.19
CA LYS A 14 -1.21 -22.49 4.20
C LYS A 14 -1.65 -21.75 2.97
N VAL A 15 -2.36 -20.63 3.15
CA VAL A 15 -2.89 -19.83 2.06
C VAL A 15 -2.06 -18.57 1.90
N GLY A 16 -1.47 -18.40 0.71
CA GLY A 16 -0.72 -17.20 0.32
C GLY A 16 -1.43 -16.41 -0.77
N LYS A 17 -1.47 -15.08 -0.64
CA LYS A 17 -1.99 -14.17 -1.65
C LYS A 17 -0.92 -13.15 -2.04
N LEU A 18 -0.62 -13.04 -3.34
CA LEU A 18 0.26 -12.00 -3.89
C LEU A 18 -0.60 -10.92 -4.58
N ASN A 19 -0.46 -9.68 -4.13
CA ASN A 19 -1.06 -8.52 -4.80
C ASN A 19 0.04 -7.72 -5.49
N LEU A 20 -0.08 -7.55 -6.81
CA LEU A 20 0.75 -6.66 -7.61
C LEU A 20 -0.06 -5.39 -7.87
N VAL A 21 0.47 -4.25 -7.43
CA VAL A 21 -0.25 -2.96 -7.48
C VAL A 21 0.60 -1.96 -8.23
N ASP A 22 0.03 -1.40 -9.30
CA ASP A 22 0.59 -0.27 -10.03
C ASP A 22 -0.25 0.98 -9.72
N LEU A 23 0.40 2.03 -9.20
CA LEU A 23 -0.27 3.28 -8.84
C LEU A 23 -0.20 4.25 -10.02
N ALA A 24 -1.25 5.06 -10.18
CA ALA A 24 -1.20 6.17 -11.12
C ALA A 24 -0.08 7.15 -10.76
N GLY A 25 0.39 7.90 -11.74
CA GLY A 25 1.48 8.86 -11.57
C GLY A 25 1.20 9.91 -10.50
N SER A 26 2.24 10.29 -9.78
CA SER A 26 2.19 11.29 -8.70
C SER A 26 2.44 12.72 -9.19
N GLU A 27 2.63 12.91 -10.49
CA GLU A 27 2.87 14.21 -11.09
C GLU A 27 1.72 15.18 -10.86
N ARG A 28 2.06 16.45 -10.65
CA ARG A 28 1.05 17.49 -10.44
C ARG A 28 0.28 17.77 -11.73
N VAL A 29 -1.04 17.96 -11.60
CA VAL A 29 -1.95 18.29 -12.71
C VAL A 29 -1.47 19.52 -13.48
N SER A 30 -0.87 20.50 -12.81
CA SER A 30 -0.31 21.71 -13.44
C SER A 30 0.78 21.43 -14.47
N VAL A 31 1.48 20.30 -14.36
CA VAL A 31 2.55 19.89 -15.29
C VAL A 31 2.00 19.23 -16.53
N THR A 32 0.81 18.63 -16.45
CA THR A 32 0.21 17.86 -17.57
C THR A 32 -0.54 18.71 -18.60
N GLY A 33 -0.82 20.01 -18.31
CA GLY A 33 -1.61 20.86 -19.20
C GLY A 33 -3.04 20.36 -19.47
N ALA A 34 -3.55 19.45 -18.65
CA ALA A 34 -4.85 18.83 -18.83
C ALA A 34 -6.00 19.83 -18.65
N THR A 35 -7.01 19.76 -19.54
CA THR A 35 -8.22 20.60 -19.48
C THR A 35 -9.48 19.73 -19.52
N GLY A 36 -10.62 20.31 -19.09
CA GLY A 36 -11.92 19.65 -19.15
C GLY A 36 -11.99 18.35 -18.33
N LYS A 37 -12.56 17.28 -18.92
CA LYS A 37 -12.75 15.98 -18.25
C LYS A 37 -11.45 15.35 -17.77
N ARG A 38 -10.34 15.52 -18.51
CA ARG A 38 -9.01 15.03 -18.12
C ARG A 38 -8.51 15.71 -16.85
N LEU A 39 -8.81 16.99 -16.68
CA LEU A 39 -8.47 17.73 -15.47
C LEU A 39 -9.20 17.18 -14.24
N GLU A 40 -10.50 16.86 -14.37
CA GLU A 40 -11.29 16.30 -13.27
C GLU A 40 -10.81 14.88 -12.90
N GLU A 41 -10.50 14.07 -13.89
CA GLU A 41 -9.94 12.72 -13.68
C GLU A 41 -8.59 12.79 -12.94
N SER A 42 -7.67 13.62 -13.42
CA SER A 42 -6.36 13.84 -12.78
C SER A 42 -6.50 14.36 -11.35
N LYS A 43 -7.48 15.23 -11.06
CA LYS A 43 -7.76 15.68 -9.70
C LYS A 43 -8.21 14.53 -8.78
N LYS A 44 -9.08 13.63 -9.27
CA LYS A 44 -9.53 12.45 -8.49
C LYS A 44 -8.40 11.47 -8.22
N ILE A 45 -7.53 11.24 -9.21
CA ILE A 45 -6.32 10.41 -9.07
C ILE A 45 -5.42 11.01 -7.98
N ASN A 46 -5.08 12.28 -8.07
CA ASN A 46 -4.24 12.96 -7.09
C ASN A 46 -4.88 13.02 -5.70
N GLN A 47 -6.21 13.13 -5.61
CA GLN A 47 -6.93 13.05 -4.35
C GLN A 47 -6.74 11.69 -3.68
N SER A 48 -6.83 10.59 -4.44
CA SER A 48 -6.61 9.23 -3.91
C SER A 48 -5.18 9.03 -3.41
N LEU A 49 -4.18 9.55 -4.12
CA LEU A 49 -2.78 9.53 -3.69
C LEU A 49 -2.55 10.43 -2.45
N SER A 50 -3.27 11.55 -2.34
CA SER A 50 -3.23 12.40 -1.13
C SER A 50 -3.81 11.67 0.08
N CYS A 51 -4.93 10.93 -0.09
CA CYS A 51 -5.48 10.07 0.97
C CYS A 51 -4.47 8.99 1.39
N LEU A 52 -3.75 8.39 0.43
CA LEU A 52 -2.67 7.44 0.72
C LEU A 52 -1.56 8.09 1.56
N GLY A 53 -1.16 9.32 1.21
CA GLY A 53 -0.21 10.10 1.99
C GLY A 53 -0.67 10.35 3.44
N ASN A 54 -1.97 10.62 3.63
CA ASN A 54 -2.57 10.81 4.96
C ASN A 54 -2.55 9.51 5.79
N VAL A 55 -2.87 8.36 5.18
CA VAL A 55 -2.77 7.05 5.83
C VAL A 55 -1.34 6.76 6.28
N ILE A 56 -0.35 6.95 5.39
CA ILE A 56 1.06 6.76 5.72
C ILE A 56 1.50 7.69 6.86
N SER A 57 1.07 8.96 6.83
CA SER A 57 1.38 9.91 7.89
C SER A 57 0.74 9.50 9.21
N ALA A 58 -0.50 9.02 9.20
CA ALA A 58 -1.18 8.55 10.40
C ALA A 58 -0.52 7.29 11.00
N LEU A 59 -0.07 6.35 10.17
CA LEU A 59 0.63 5.14 10.60
C LEU A 59 2.03 5.39 11.16
N THR A 60 2.64 6.52 10.80
CA THR A 60 4.01 6.87 11.20
C THR A 60 4.09 8.00 12.21
N ASP A 61 2.95 8.51 12.67
CA ASP A 61 2.87 9.54 13.69
C ASP A 61 3.10 8.93 15.10
N PHE A 62 4.13 9.40 15.78
CA PHE A 62 4.48 8.97 17.15
C PHE A 62 3.40 9.30 18.19
N LYS A 63 2.45 10.19 17.88
CA LYS A 63 1.35 10.57 18.79
C LYS A 63 0.20 9.57 18.82
N GLN A 64 0.40 8.35 18.28
CA GLN A 64 -0.59 7.27 18.23
C GLN A 64 -2.00 7.78 17.89
N ARG A 65 -2.22 8.10 16.63
CA ARG A 65 -3.59 8.40 16.19
C ARG A 65 -4.44 7.15 16.37
N THR A 66 -5.50 7.27 17.12
CA THR A 66 -6.47 6.18 17.37
C THR A 66 -7.25 5.77 16.12
N HIS A 67 -7.19 6.60 15.05
CA HIS A 67 -7.91 6.37 13.81
C HIS A 67 -7.01 6.57 12.61
N ILE A 68 -6.89 5.53 11.78
CA ILE A 68 -6.20 5.57 10.50
C ILE A 68 -7.23 5.73 9.38
N PRO A 69 -7.11 6.75 8.50
CA PRO A 69 -8.18 7.11 7.55
C PRO A 69 -8.18 6.23 6.28
N TYR A 70 -8.26 4.90 6.42
CA TYR A 70 -8.32 3.98 5.28
C TYR A 70 -9.58 4.16 4.43
N ARG A 71 -10.66 4.68 5.03
CA ARG A 71 -11.96 4.82 4.35
C ARG A 71 -12.09 6.06 3.48
N ASP A 72 -11.09 6.95 3.48
CA ASP A 72 -11.12 8.21 2.73
C ASP A 72 -11.01 8.02 1.21
N SER A 73 -10.51 6.87 0.76
CA SER A 73 -10.51 6.52 -0.67
C SER A 73 -10.65 5.01 -0.90
N LYS A 74 -11.10 4.63 -2.10
CA LYS A 74 -11.13 3.22 -2.51
C LYS A 74 -9.72 2.61 -2.54
N LEU A 75 -8.72 3.40 -2.93
CA LEU A 75 -7.32 2.98 -2.95
C LEU A 75 -6.83 2.63 -1.55
N THR A 76 -7.04 3.51 -0.57
CA THR A 76 -6.58 3.28 0.80
C THR A 76 -7.29 2.10 1.47
N ARG A 77 -8.57 1.88 1.16
CA ARG A 77 -9.29 0.67 1.61
C ARG A 77 -8.73 -0.61 1.02
N LEU A 78 -8.39 -0.59 -0.28
CA LEU A 78 -7.80 -1.75 -0.96
C LEU A 78 -6.42 -2.10 -0.38
N LEU A 79 -5.66 -1.10 0.04
CA LEU A 79 -4.30 -1.24 0.57
C LEU A 79 -4.25 -1.39 2.10
N GLU A 80 -5.38 -1.49 2.80
CA GLU A 80 -5.45 -1.53 4.26
C GLU A 80 -4.58 -2.64 4.85
N ASP A 81 -4.69 -3.86 4.35
CA ASP A 81 -3.87 -4.99 4.80
C ASP A 81 -2.39 -4.81 4.49
N SER A 82 -2.07 -4.11 3.41
CA SER A 82 -0.70 -3.85 2.97
C SER A 82 0.00 -2.73 3.75
N LEU A 83 -0.77 -1.87 4.41
CA LEU A 83 -0.29 -0.69 5.13
C LEU A 83 -0.64 -0.79 6.62
N GLY A 84 0.19 -1.48 7.38
CA GLY A 84 -0.01 -1.69 8.83
C GLY A 84 -0.78 -2.96 9.17
N GLY A 85 -1.21 -3.76 8.18
CA GLY A 85 -1.98 -4.99 8.37
C GLY A 85 -1.17 -6.29 8.23
N ASN A 86 -1.87 -7.38 7.86
CA ASN A 86 -1.31 -8.73 7.74
C ASN A 86 -0.71 -8.99 6.35
N CYS A 87 0.30 -8.20 5.96
CA CYS A 87 1.01 -8.38 4.68
C CYS A 87 2.52 -8.15 4.84
N LYS A 88 3.30 -8.82 3.99
CA LYS A 88 4.68 -8.41 3.69
C LYS A 88 4.63 -7.49 2.50
N THR A 89 4.92 -6.20 2.70
CA THR A 89 4.77 -5.17 1.66
C THR A 89 6.13 -4.68 1.21
N THR A 90 6.34 -4.66 -0.11
CA THR A 90 7.48 -4.03 -0.75
C THR A 90 6.98 -2.87 -1.59
N MET A 91 7.56 -1.69 -1.40
CA MET A 91 7.27 -0.50 -2.19
C MET A 91 8.45 -0.18 -3.11
N ILE A 92 8.15 -0.03 -4.40
CA ILE A 92 9.12 0.40 -5.42
C ILE A 92 8.88 1.88 -5.69
N ALA A 93 9.89 2.71 -5.47
CA ALA A 93 9.83 4.15 -5.72
C ALA A 93 10.69 4.50 -6.94
N MET A 94 10.06 5.09 -7.95
CA MET A 94 10.74 5.49 -9.19
C MET A 94 11.16 6.94 -9.11
N ILE A 95 12.41 7.23 -9.51
CA ILE A 95 12.97 8.58 -9.57
C ILE A 95 13.57 8.82 -10.94
N SER A 96 13.57 10.08 -11.39
CA SER A 96 14.19 10.48 -12.64
C SER A 96 15.57 11.13 -12.41
N PRO A 97 16.59 10.80 -13.23
CA PRO A 97 17.87 11.50 -13.21
C PRO A 97 17.83 12.85 -13.94
N ALA A 98 16.73 13.17 -14.65
CA ALA A 98 16.58 14.41 -15.39
C ALA A 98 16.43 15.61 -14.43
N PHE A 99 17.04 16.74 -14.78
CA PHE A 99 16.98 17.97 -13.99
C PHE A 99 15.53 18.44 -13.77
N ASP A 100 14.68 18.37 -14.80
CA ASP A 100 13.27 18.76 -14.72
C ASP A 100 12.46 17.89 -13.75
N GLY A 101 12.91 16.64 -13.51
CA GLY A 101 12.28 15.71 -12.57
C GLY A 101 12.80 15.82 -11.13
N TYR A 102 13.69 16.76 -10.83
CA TYR A 102 14.34 16.84 -9.51
C TYR A 102 13.32 17.03 -8.37
N SER A 103 12.41 17.98 -8.49
CA SER A 103 11.43 18.28 -7.44
C SER A 103 10.49 17.09 -7.17
N GLU A 104 10.07 16.38 -8.23
CA GLU A 104 9.24 15.18 -8.13
C GLU A 104 10.02 14.02 -7.51
N SER A 105 11.28 13.83 -7.89
CA SER A 105 12.15 12.81 -7.30
C SER A 105 12.35 13.02 -5.81
N ILE A 106 12.55 14.25 -5.35
CA ILE A 106 12.64 14.60 -3.92
C ILE A 106 11.32 14.31 -3.20
N SER A 107 10.18 14.63 -3.82
CA SER A 107 8.87 14.35 -3.24
C SER A 107 8.64 12.84 -3.09
N THR A 108 9.01 12.07 -4.11
CA THR A 108 8.94 10.60 -4.11
C THR A 108 9.83 10.00 -3.02
N LEU A 109 11.06 10.47 -2.86
CA LEU A 109 11.97 9.99 -1.81
C LEU A 109 11.47 10.33 -0.41
N LYS A 110 10.89 11.51 -0.19
CA LYS A 110 10.27 11.88 1.09
C LYS A 110 9.07 10.98 1.40
N PHE A 111 8.26 10.67 0.41
CA PHE A 111 7.13 9.74 0.55
C PHE A 111 7.61 8.33 0.90
N ALA A 112 8.58 7.79 0.16
CA ALA A 112 9.16 6.47 0.40
C ALA A 112 9.81 6.37 1.79
N THR A 113 10.51 7.40 2.23
CA THR A 113 11.14 7.47 3.57
C THR A 113 10.10 7.40 4.69
N ARG A 114 8.93 8.01 4.51
CA ARG A 114 7.81 7.87 5.46
C ARG A 114 7.21 6.48 5.41
N ALA A 115 6.89 5.97 4.22
CA ALA A 115 6.32 4.64 4.05
C ALA A 115 7.21 3.52 4.64
N LYS A 116 8.54 3.67 4.55
CA LYS A 116 9.52 2.73 5.15
C LYS A 116 9.37 2.56 6.67
N LYS A 117 8.77 3.53 7.38
CA LYS A 117 8.57 3.48 8.83
C LYS A 117 7.33 2.68 9.23
N ILE A 118 6.49 2.29 8.29
CA ILE A 118 5.29 1.50 8.57
C ILE A 118 5.71 0.10 9.02
N THR A 119 5.12 -0.37 10.09
CA THR A 119 5.31 -1.74 10.59
C THR A 119 4.06 -2.55 10.29
N ASN A 120 4.23 -3.65 9.57
CA ASN A 120 3.18 -4.64 9.31
C ASN A 120 3.31 -5.82 10.27
N SER A 121 2.20 -6.45 10.62
CA SER A 121 2.13 -7.65 11.47
C SER A 121 1.78 -8.87 10.62
N ALA A 122 2.70 -9.28 9.75
CA ALA A 122 2.49 -10.41 8.86
C ALA A 122 2.43 -11.73 9.64
N LYS A 123 1.31 -12.45 9.52
CA LYS A 123 1.07 -13.79 10.08
C LYS A 123 0.81 -14.78 8.96
N ILE A 124 1.12 -16.04 9.19
CA ILE A 124 0.74 -17.11 8.25
C ILE A 124 -0.77 -17.29 8.33
N ASN A 125 -1.43 -17.33 7.17
CA ASN A 125 -2.85 -17.67 7.10
C ASN A 125 -2.97 -19.19 7.05
N GLU A 126 -3.55 -19.77 8.08
CA GLU A 126 -3.82 -21.20 8.21
C GLU A 126 -5.33 -21.38 8.14
N ASP A 127 -5.81 -22.16 7.15
CA ASP A 127 -7.19 -22.65 7.16
C ASP A 127 -7.19 -23.95 7.98
N VAL A 128 -7.92 -23.93 9.08
CA VAL A 128 -8.21 -25.11 9.89
C VAL A 128 -9.58 -25.59 9.42
N ASP A 129 -9.60 -26.69 8.65
CA ASP A 129 -10.83 -27.43 8.35
C ASP A 129 -11.30 -28.21 9.61
#